data_17e20d663da3ab6299b7bf8c62d24207
#
_entry.id   17e20d663da3ab6299b7bf8c62d24207
#
_cell.length_a   1.000
_cell.length_b   1.000
_cell.length_c   1.000
_cell.angle_alpha   90.00
_cell.angle_beta   90.00
_cell.angle_gamma   90.00
#
_symmetry.space_group_name_H-M   'P 1'
#
loop_
_entity.id
_entity.type
_entity.pdbx_description
1 polymer ?
#
loop_
_entity_poly.entity_id
_entity_poly.type
_entity_poly.pdbx_seq_one_letter_code
_entity_poly.pdbx_strand_id
1 'polypeptide(L)'
;MTSLLAVIRHGPTEWNELGKIQGRTDIPLSERGKRAIQQLQLPDFVSEIDWITSPLSRAIETGKLLGITEMLIDDRLVETNWGDWEGHVLRDLRAKYGQEMLDNEKKGLDLTPPGGESPRQVCQRLQPLLFDIAASHQQKLIGAITHKGVIRSLLSLAAGWD
;
A
#
# COMPACT_ATOMS: atom_id res chain seq x y z
N MET A 1 16.30 -6.28 20.15
CA MET A 1 16.81 -6.68 18.81
C MET A 1 15.88 -6.03 17.80
N THR A 2 16.42 -5.33 16.81
CA THR A 2 15.62 -4.50 15.89
C THR A 2 15.58 -5.15 14.51
N SER A 3 14.37 -5.43 13.99
CA SER A 3 14.17 -5.80 12.60
C SER A 3 13.90 -4.55 11.77
N LEU A 4 14.29 -4.54 10.52
CA LEU A 4 14.05 -3.43 9.59
C LEU A 4 13.06 -3.87 8.51
N LEU A 5 12.09 -3.00 8.21
CA LEU A 5 11.13 -3.21 7.13
C LEU A 5 11.35 -2.15 6.03
N ALA A 6 11.83 -2.59 4.88
CA ALA A 6 11.90 -1.76 3.68
C ALA A 6 10.60 -1.88 2.90
N VAL A 7 10.00 -0.74 2.51
CA VAL A 7 8.69 -0.73 1.84
C VAL A 7 8.80 -0.12 0.45
N ILE A 8 8.31 -0.84 -0.54
CA ILE A 8 8.22 -0.37 -1.93
C ILE A 8 6.75 -0.20 -2.29
N ARG A 9 6.41 0.97 -2.84
CA ARG A 9 5.10 1.17 -3.44
C ARG A 9 5.06 0.53 -4.83
N HIS A 10 3.95 -0.12 -5.18
CA HIS A 10 3.72 -0.61 -6.55
C HIS A 10 3.91 0.50 -7.61
N GLY A 11 4.27 0.10 -8.82
CA GLY A 11 4.40 0.99 -9.97
C GLY A 11 3.07 1.63 -10.41
N PRO A 12 3.12 2.63 -11.31
CA PRO A 12 1.94 3.30 -11.81
C PRO A 12 0.97 2.36 -12.53
N THR A 13 -0.33 2.60 -12.31
CA THR A 13 -1.44 1.95 -13.01
C THR A 13 -2.18 3.00 -13.85
N GLU A 14 -3.04 2.58 -14.74
CA GLU A 14 -3.88 3.50 -15.52
C GLU A 14 -4.74 4.40 -14.63
N TRP A 15 -5.28 3.87 -13.52
CA TRP A 15 -6.05 4.67 -12.56
C TRP A 15 -5.21 5.70 -11.82
N ASN A 16 -3.92 5.44 -11.58
CA ASN A 16 -3.02 6.46 -11.04
C ASN A 16 -2.82 7.62 -12.04
N GLU A 17 -2.69 7.31 -13.33
CA GLU A 17 -2.53 8.31 -14.39
C GLU A 17 -3.80 9.16 -14.56
N LEU A 18 -4.97 8.56 -14.38
CA LEU A 18 -6.27 9.23 -14.42
C LEU A 18 -6.65 9.94 -13.09
N GLY A 19 -5.81 9.85 -12.06
CA GLY A 19 -6.08 10.44 -10.74
C GLY A 19 -7.25 9.80 -9.99
N LYS A 20 -7.62 8.56 -10.32
CA LYS A 20 -8.70 7.81 -9.70
C LYS A 20 -8.23 7.14 -8.40
N ILE A 21 -9.13 7.08 -7.43
CA ILE A 21 -8.96 6.30 -6.20
C ILE A 21 -9.04 4.82 -6.57
N GLN A 22 -8.03 4.04 -6.15
CA GLN A 22 -7.87 2.67 -6.62
C GLN A 22 -8.37 1.64 -5.61
N GLY A 23 -7.95 1.75 -4.36
CA GLY A 23 -8.34 0.83 -3.30
C GLY A 23 -8.01 -0.63 -3.58
N ARG A 24 -8.99 -1.50 -3.32
CA ARG A 24 -8.87 -2.95 -3.52
C ARG A 24 -9.25 -3.42 -4.91
N THR A 25 -9.83 -2.57 -5.74
CA THR A 25 -10.03 -2.88 -7.15
C THR A 25 -8.69 -3.23 -7.78
N ASP A 26 -8.61 -4.42 -8.38
CA ASP A 26 -7.35 -4.95 -8.90
C ASP A 26 -7.09 -4.47 -10.33
N ILE A 27 -6.43 -3.31 -10.42
CA ILE A 27 -5.99 -2.70 -11.68
C ILE A 27 -4.50 -3.02 -11.86
N PRO A 28 -4.08 -3.62 -12.99
CA PRO A 28 -2.68 -3.94 -13.27
C PRO A 28 -1.84 -2.69 -13.52
N LEU A 29 -0.52 -2.87 -13.59
CA LEU A 29 0.38 -1.79 -14.01
C LEU A 29 0.04 -1.31 -15.42
N SER A 30 0.13 0.01 -15.63
CA SER A 30 0.07 0.55 -17.00
C SER A 30 1.35 0.21 -17.77
N GLU A 31 1.31 0.26 -19.10
CA GLU A 31 2.51 0.06 -19.92
C GLU A 31 3.61 1.10 -19.61
N ARG A 32 3.21 2.32 -19.24
CA ARG A 32 4.15 3.34 -18.73
C ARG A 32 4.71 2.95 -17.37
N GLY A 33 3.86 2.42 -16.48
CA GLY A 33 4.26 1.94 -15.17
C GLY A 33 5.26 0.79 -15.25
N LYS A 34 5.04 -0.19 -16.13
CA LYS A 34 5.97 -1.30 -16.37
C LYS A 34 7.33 -0.79 -16.82
N ARG A 35 7.36 0.08 -17.83
CA ARG A 35 8.61 0.68 -18.31
C ARG A 35 9.34 1.47 -17.22
N ALA A 36 8.61 2.21 -16.39
CA ALA A 36 9.21 2.97 -15.29
C ALA A 36 9.87 2.05 -14.25
N ILE A 37 9.22 0.94 -13.89
CA ILE A 37 9.77 -0.04 -12.94
C ILE A 37 10.99 -0.74 -13.53
N GLN A 38 10.97 -1.13 -14.80
CA GLN A 38 12.10 -1.81 -15.48
C GLN A 38 13.39 -0.96 -15.55
N GLN A 39 13.25 0.37 -15.45
CA GLN A 39 14.40 1.29 -15.43
C GLN A 39 15.04 1.44 -14.03
N LEU A 40 14.37 0.94 -13.00
CA LEU A 40 14.90 1.00 -11.63
C LEU A 40 15.93 -0.11 -11.41
N GLN A 41 17.01 0.24 -10.74
CA GLN A 41 18.00 -0.72 -10.26
C GLN A 41 17.91 -0.77 -8.74
N LEU A 42 17.67 -1.94 -8.22
CA LEU A 42 17.72 -2.16 -6.78
C LEU A 42 19.19 -2.37 -6.35
N PRO A 43 19.54 -1.96 -5.12
CA PRO A 43 20.86 -2.28 -4.56
C PRO A 43 21.10 -3.80 -4.48
N ASP A 44 22.36 -4.24 -4.61
CA ASP A 44 22.71 -5.67 -4.65
C ASP A 44 22.22 -6.47 -3.44
N PHE A 45 22.19 -5.86 -2.25
CA PHE A 45 21.71 -6.53 -1.03
C PHE A 45 20.24 -6.94 -1.08
N VAL A 46 19.45 -6.42 -2.01
CA VAL A 46 18.02 -6.73 -2.15
C VAL A 46 17.76 -8.19 -2.51
N SER A 47 18.72 -8.85 -3.17
CA SER A 47 18.66 -10.27 -3.49
C SER A 47 18.84 -11.19 -2.25
N GLU A 48 19.32 -10.64 -1.13
CA GLU A 48 19.63 -11.39 0.10
C GLU A 48 18.55 -11.26 1.18
N ILE A 49 17.48 -10.49 0.92
CA ILE A 49 16.41 -10.26 1.89
C ILE A 49 15.15 -11.03 1.54
N ASP A 50 14.37 -11.39 2.56
CA ASP A 50 13.07 -12.01 2.40
C ASP A 50 12.04 -10.97 1.96
N TRP A 51 11.18 -11.32 1.00
CA TRP A 51 10.17 -10.42 0.46
C TRP A 51 8.76 -10.89 0.75
N ILE A 52 7.92 -9.95 1.14
CA ILE A 52 6.47 -10.11 1.23
C ILE A 52 5.77 -9.14 0.27
N THR A 53 4.60 -9.47 -0.20
CA THR A 53 3.86 -8.63 -1.15
C THR A 53 2.36 -8.63 -0.88
N SER A 54 1.71 -7.53 -1.22
CA SER A 54 0.25 -7.47 -1.33
C SER A 54 -0.25 -8.48 -2.38
N PRO A 55 -1.45 -9.06 -2.21
CA PRO A 55 -2.05 -9.96 -3.19
C PRO A 55 -2.46 -9.29 -4.50
N LEU A 56 -2.54 -7.95 -4.55
CA LEU A 56 -3.00 -7.23 -5.74
C LEU A 56 -1.97 -7.30 -6.88
N SER A 57 -2.46 -7.54 -8.10
CA SER A 57 -1.66 -7.80 -9.29
C SER A 57 -0.55 -6.77 -9.51
N ARG A 58 -0.85 -5.47 -9.33
CA ARG A 58 0.11 -4.37 -9.47
C ARG A 58 1.31 -4.45 -8.52
N ALA A 59 1.12 -5.01 -7.30
CA ALA A 59 2.22 -5.19 -6.35
C ALA A 59 3.09 -6.39 -6.75
N ILE A 60 2.47 -7.53 -7.08
CA ILE A 60 3.15 -8.74 -7.54
C ILE A 60 3.92 -8.45 -8.83
N GLU A 61 3.30 -7.79 -9.79
CA GLU A 61 3.92 -7.42 -11.06
C GLU A 61 5.10 -6.47 -10.88
N THR A 62 4.99 -5.51 -9.93
CA THR A 62 6.11 -4.63 -9.55
C THR A 62 7.32 -5.43 -9.07
N GLY A 63 7.12 -6.39 -8.15
CA GLY A 63 8.21 -7.22 -7.65
C GLY A 63 8.89 -8.02 -8.75
N LYS A 64 8.11 -8.67 -9.61
CA LYS A 64 8.64 -9.44 -10.75
C LYS A 64 9.47 -8.57 -11.70
N LEU A 65 9.01 -7.36 -12.00
CA LEU A 65 9.73 -6.43 -12.87
C LEU A 65 11.01 -5.87 -12.24
N LEU A 66 11.08 -5.82 -10.90
CA LEU A 66 12.29 -5.49 -10.14
C LEU A 66 13.27 -6.66 -9.98
N GLY A 67 12.94 -7.84 -10.54
CA GLY A 67 13.78 -9.05 -10.42
C GLY A 67 13.58 -9.82 -9.11
N ILE A 68 12.58 -9.47 -8.30
CA ILE A 68 12.25 -10.18 -7.06
C ILE A 68 11.31 -11.34 -7.42
N THR A 69 11.87 -12.56 -7.52
CA THR A 69 11.13 -13.74 -8.00
C THR A 69 10.42 -14.50 -6.88
N GLU A 70 10.94 -14.42 -5.67
CA GLU A 70 10.39 -15.09 -4.49
C GLU A 70 9.79 -14.06 -3.53
N MET A 71 8.47 -14.09 -3.39
CA MET A 71 7.72 -13.20 -2.51
C MET A 71 6.58 -13.99 -1.86
N LEU A 72 6.46 -13.89 -0.55
CA LEU A 72 5.30 -14.40 0.18
C LEU A 72 4.15 -13.40 0.07
N ILE A 73 2.97 -13.88 -0.30
CA ILE A 73 1.76 -13.04 -0.35
C ILE A 73 1.21 -12.91 1.07
N ASP A 74 0.93 -11.67 1.48
CA ASP A 74 0.29 -11.38 2.77
C ASP A 74 -0.89 -10.42 2.57
N ASP A 75 -2.09 -10.89 2.87
CA ASP A 75 -3.34 -10.14 2.69
C ASP A 75 -3.40 -8.87 3.56
N ARG A 76 -2.61 -8.81 4.64
CA ARG A 76 -2.51 -7.63 5.50
C ARG A 76 -1.84 -6.45 4.80
N LEU A 77 -1.15 -6.69 3.67
CA LEU A 77 -0.53 -5.65 2.83
C LEU A 77 -1.45 -5.12 1.71
N VAL A 78 -2.69 -5.60 1.60
CA VAL A 78 -3.65 -5.09 0.60
C VAL A 78 -3.91 -3.60 0.81
N GLU A 79 -4.22 -2.85 -0.26
CA GLU A 79 -4.49 -1.40 -0.16
C GLU A 79 -5.73 -1.12 0.72
N THR A 80 -5.82 0.10 1.23
CA THR A 80 -7.01 0.62 1.90
C THR A 80 -8.25 0.34 1.04
N ASN A 81 -9.27 -0.26 1.64
CA ASN A 81 -10.57 -0.39 0.99
C ASN A 81 -11.24 0.99 0.95
N TRP A 82 -11.33 1.58 -0.24
CA TRP A 82 -11.97 2.87 -0.44
C TRP A 82 -13.47 2.74 -0.76
N GLY A 83 -14.03 1.52 -0.75
CA GLY A 83 -15.47 1.26 -0.93
C GLY A 83 -16.03 1.97 -2.14
N ASP A 84 -17.14 2.69 -1.95
CA ASP A 84 -17.85 3.39 -3.03
C ASP A 84 -17.05 4.54 -3.67
N TRP A 85 -15.90 4.89 -3.13
CA TRP A 85 -15.03 5.92 -3.72
C TRP A 85 -14.07 5.36 -4.77
N GLU A 86 -13.93 4.04 -4.88
CA GLU A 86 -13.06 3.42 -5.88
C GLU A 86 -13.51 3.75 -7.31
N GLY A 87 -12.56 4.03 -8.18
CA GLY A 87 -12.82 4.43 -9.58
C GLY A 87 -13.20 5.90 -9.77
N HIS A 88 -13.44 6.65 -8.69
CA HIS A 88 -13.76 8.08 -8.75
C HIS A 88 -12.52 8.96 -8.53
N VAL A 89 -12.59 10.20 -9.01
CA VAL A 89 -11.59 11.24 -8.72
C VAL A 89 -12.00 11.97 -7.44
N LEU A 90 -11.06 12.16 -6.52
CA LEU A 90 -11.33 12.79 -5.22
C LEU A 90 -11.97 14.18 -5.35
N ARG A 91 -11.54 14.98 -6.34
CA ARG A 91 -12.12 16.30 -6.61
C ARG A 91 -13.61 16.20 -6.92
N ASP A 92 -14.01 15.20 -7.69
CA ASP A 92 -15.40 15.03 -8.12
C ASP A 92 -16.27 14.52 -6.96
N LEU A 93 -15.72 13.67 -6.09
CA LEU A 93 -16.37 13.27 -4.84
C LEU A 93 -16.58 14.46 -3.91
N ARG A 94 -15.58 15.33 -3.74
CA ARG A 94 -15.72 16.56 -2.94
C ARG A 94 -16.80 17.50 -3.50
N ALA A 95 -16.86 17.64 -4.84
CA ALA A 95 -17.90 18.43 -5.49
C ALA A 95 -19.30 17.82 -5.28
N LYS A 96 -19.42 16.49 -5.32
CA LYS A 96 -20.68 15.76 -5.19
C LYS A 96 -21.22 15.78 -3.75
N TYR A 97 -20.36 15.52 -2.77
CA TYR A 97 -20.75 15.33 -1.36
C TYR A 97 -20.55 16.59 -0.50
N GLY A 98 -19.85 17.60 -0.99
CA GLY A 98 -19.72 18.90 -0.34
C GLY A 98 -19.31 18.84 1.12
N GLN A 99 -20.15 19.37 2.01
CA GLN A 99 -19.86 19.46 3.45
C GLN A 99 -19.71 18.08 4.12
N GLU A 100 -20.48 17.09 3.70
CA GLU A 100 -20.39 15.72 4.22
C GLU A 100 -18.98 15.13 4.00
N MET A 101 -18.42 15.34 2.79
CA MET A 101 -17.05 14.91 2.48
C MET A 101 -16.04 15.61 3.36
N LEU A 102 -16.15 16.93 3.53
CA LEU A 102 -15.25 17.71 4.37
C LEU A 102 -15.28 17.26 5.83
N ASP A 103 -16.47 16.96 6.36
CA ASP A 103 -16.63 16.53 7.73
C ASP A 103 -16.09 15.10 7.93
N ASN A 104 -16.17 14.24 6.92
CA ASN A 104 -15.55 12.93 6.95
C ASN A 104 -14.01 13.05 6.87
N GLU A 105 -13.47 13.92 6.01
CA GLU A 105 -12.03 14.16 5.90
C GLU A 105 -11.40 14.70 7.21
N LYS A 106 -12.12 15.52 7.98
CA LYS A 106 -11.66 16.04 9.27
C LYS A 106 -11.47 14.97 10.34
N LYS A 107 -12.03 13.76 10.17
CA LYS A 107 -11.87 12.65 11.12
C LYS A 107 -10.46 12.06 11.12
N GLY A 108 -9.59 12.46 10.19
CA GLY A 108 -8.19 12.00 10.13
C GLY A 108 -8.09 10.48 9.98
N LEU A 109 -7.54 9.80 10.99
CA LEU A 109 -7.40 8.34 10.98
C LEU A 109 -8.74 7.59 10.98
N ASP A 110 -9.83 8.23 11.37
CA ASP A 110 -11.18 7.66 11.38
C ASP A 110 -12.01 8.03 10.14
N LEU A 111 -11.42 8.71 9.16
CA LEU A 111 -12.03 8.92 7.86
C LEU A 111 -12.43 7.55 7.27
N THR A 112 -13.71 7.37 6.98
CA THR A 112 -14.22 6.09 6.47
C THR A 112 -15.10 6.35 5.24
N PRO A 113 -14.71 5.84 4.06
CA PRO A 113 -15.58 5.89 2.89
C PRO A 113 -16.74 4.92 3.04
N PRO A 114 -17.90 5.17 2.41
CA PRO A 114 -19.01 4.21 2.41
C PRO A 114 -18.55 2.84 1.89
N GLY A 115 -18.83 1.78 2.67
CA GLY A 115 -18.41 0.41 2.33
C GLY A 115 -16.90 0.14 2.40
N GLY A 116 -16.11 1.10 2.90
CA GLY A 116 -14.66 1.00 2.99
C GLY A 116 -14.12 0.85 4.41
N GLU A 117 -12.79 0.99 4.54
CA GLU A 117 -12.07 0.96 5.82
C GLU A 117 -11.40 2.31 6.12
N SER A 118 -11.25 2.63 7.41
CA SER A 118 -10.51 3.80 7.85
C SER A 118 -8.99 3.54 7.91
N PRO A 119 -8.14 4.59 7.86
CA PRO A 119 -6.71 4.45 8.14
C PRO A 119 -6.41 3.76 9.48
N ARG A 120 -7.23 3.99 10.52
CA ARG A 120 -7.11 3.30 11.81
C ARG A 120 -7.31 1.79 11.67
N GLN A 121 -8.29 1.34 10.89
CA GLN A 121 -8.50 -0.08 10.61
C GLN A 121 -7.33 -0.69 9.82
N VAL A 122 -6.74 0.07 8.89
CA VAL A 122 -5.50 -0.36 8.21
C VAL A 122 -4.37 -0.52 9.23
N CYS A 123 -4.16 0.42 10.14
CA CYS A 123 -3.18 0.29 11.22
C CYS A 123 -3.42 -0.97 12.06
N GLN A 124 -4.67 -1.23 12.44
CA GLN A 124 -5.04 -2.41 13.24
C GLN A 124 -4.69 -3.74 12.56
N ARG A 125 -4.93 -3.88 11.24
CA ARG A 125 -4.57 -5.11 10.52
C ARG A 125 -3.07 -5.24 10.24
N LEU A 126 -2.31 -4.14 10.29
CA LEU A 126 -0.86 -4.15 10.11
C LEU A 126 -0.10 -4.49 11.40
N GLN A 127 -0.66 -4.21 12.58
CA GLN A 127 0.00 -4.52 13.85
C GLN A 127 0.39 -6.00 13.99
N PRO A 128 -0.48 -6.99 13.74
CA PRO A 128 -0.09 -8.40 13.77
C PRO A 128 1.03 -8.74 12.78
N LEU A 129 1.03 -8.14 11.58
CA LEU A 129 2.10 -8.32 10.60
C LEU A 129 3.45 -7.86 11.17
N LEU A 130 3.49 -6.69 11.79
CA LEU A 130 4.72 -6.16 12.40
C LEU A 130 5.21 -7.03 13.54
N PHE A 131 4.30 -7.60 14.35
CA PHE A 131 4.66 -8.56 15.40
C PHE A 131 5.25 -9.85 14.83
N ASP A 132 4.65 -10.40 13.75
CA ASP A 132 5.13 -11.60 13.10
C ASP A 132 6.53 -11.38 12.50
N ILE A 133 6.75 -10.23 11.83
CA ILE A 133 8.05 -9.85 11.30
C ILE A 133 9.10 -9.75 12.43
N ALA A 134 8.76 -9.07 13.51
CA ALA A 134 9.67 -8.91 14.65
C ALA A 134 10.02 -10.25 15.33
N ALA A 135 9.07 -11.18 15.38
CA ALA A 135 9.28 -12.52 15.98
C ALA A 135 10.09 -13.45 15.08
N SER A 136 9.78 -13.49 13.78
CA SER A 136 10.34 -14.46 12.83
C SER A 136 11.66 -14.01 12.18
N HIS A 137 11.91 -12.70 12.11
CA HIS A 137 13.04 -12.12 11.37
C HIS A 137 13.91 -11.23 12.26
N GLN A 138 14.27 -11.73 13.44
CA GLN A 138 15.12 -10.98 14.37
C GLN A 138 16.45 -10.56 13.73
N GLN A 139 16.74 -9.25 13.79
CA GLN A 139 17.95 -8.62 13.21
C GLN A 139 18.05 -8.71 11.66
N LYS A 140 16.96 -8.99 10.95
CA LYS A 140 16.95 -9.05 9.49
C LYS A 140 16.29 -7.80 8.89
N LEU A 141 16.65 -7.51 7.66
CA LEU A 141 15.94 -6.61 6.77
C LEU A 141 14.92 -7.43 5.98
N ILE A 142 13.66 -6.99 5.97
CA ILE A 142 12.56 -7.58 5.20
C ILE A 142 12.10 -6.55 4.18
N GLY A 143 11.83 -6.99 2.95
CA GLY A 143 11.22 -6.17 1.92
C GLY A 143 9.70 -6.39 1.86
N ALA A 144 8.94 -5.32 1.64
CA ALA A 144 7.50 -5.39 1.41
C ALA A 144 7.09 -4.58 0.19
N ILE A 145 6.31 -5.17 -0.72
CA ILE A 145 5.73 -4.45 -1.85
C ILE A 145 4.25 -4.24 -1.58
N THR A 146 3.85 -2.97 -1.52
CA THR A 146 2.51 -2.61 -1.07
C THR A 146 2.02 -1.29 -1.70
N HIS A 147 1.17 -0.55 -1.03
CA HIS A 147 0.39 0.56 -1.54
C HIS A 147 0.57 1.82 -0.70
N LYS A 148 0.15 2.96 -1.26
CA LYS A 148 0.30 4.27 -0.62
C LYS A 148 -0.43 4.38 0.72
N GLY A 149 -1.65 3.84 0.82
CA GLY A 149 -2.44 3.88 2.06
C GLY A 149 -1.76 3.06 3.17
N VAL A 150 -1.31 1.86 2.84
CA VAL A 150 -0.56 0.99 3.76
C VAL A 150 0.75 1.64 4.22
N ILE A 151 1.53 2.22 3.31
CA ILE A 151 2.78 2.92 3.67
C ILE A 151 2.50 4.07 4.64
N ARG A 152 1.45 4.86 4.41
CA ARG A 152 1.06 5.93 5.33
C ARG A 152 0.68 5.40 6.71
N SER A 153 -0.07 4.30 6.76
CA SER A 153 -0.44 3.66 8.03
C SER A 153 0.76 3.08 8.77
N LEU A 154 1.73 2.48 8.06
CA LEU A 154 2.99 2.04 8.65
C LEU A 154 3.80 3.22 9.25
N LEU A 155 3.85 4.35 8.53
CA LEU A 155 4.51 5.56 9.02
C LEU A 155 3.77 6.15 10.25
N SER A 156 2.43 6.13 10.26
CA SER A 156 1.63 6.55 11.41
C SER A 156 1.94 5.71 12.63
N LEU A 157 1.97 4.38 12.49
CA LEU A 157 2.35 3.46 13.56
C LEU A 157 3.78 3.69 14.06
N ALA A 158 4.73 3.90 13.16
CA ALA A 158 6.13 4.15 13.52
C ALA A 158 6.33 5.49 14.23
N ALA A 159 5.54 6.52 13.88
CA ALA A 159 5.60 7.85 14.47
C ALA A 159 4.76 7.97 15.76
N GLY A 160 3.95 6.96 16.09
CA GLY A 160 3.01 7.02 17.23
C GLY A 160 1.92 8.09 17.04
N TRP A 161 1.48 8.31 15.82
CA TRP A 161 0.38 9.24 15.52
C TRP A 161 -0.97 8.56 15.76
N ASP A 162 -1.83 9.24 16.52
CA ASP A 162 -3.23 8.86 16.83
C ASP A 162 -4.23 9.67 16.01
#